data_bd83c627d117c4c61797ff9cb224992a
#
_entry.id   bd83c627d117c4c61797ff9cb224992a
#
_cell.length_a   1.000
_cell.length_b   1.000
_cell.length_c   1.000
_cell.angle_alpha   90.00
_cell.angle_beta   90.00
_cell.angle_gamma   90.00
#
_symmetry.space_group_name_H-M   'P 1'
#
loop_
_entity.id
_entity.type
_entity.pdbx_description
1 polymer ?
#
loop_
_entity_poly.entity_id
_entity_poly.type
_entity_poly.pdbx_seq_one_letter_code
_entity_poly.pdbx_strand_id
1 'polypeptide(L)'
;MAITKDANVQAVVSKTVTINLADVTTGVDYEAIDLPPNCIIQYGALYTTEAWNSTTSDVMDVGDSVSQNRYLNDGNIRTLAALVPLVPTGFVHPGGPLTVRWVSGGGVPTTGKVRLTVNFIQLGKSIATYEA
;
A
#
# COMPACT_ATOMS: atom_id res chain seq x y z
N MET A 1 -12.17 -26.83 24.87
CA MET A 1 -11.49 -26.96 23.56
C MET A 1 -10.26 -26.09 23.55
N ALA A 2 -9.14 -26.60 23.10
CA ALA A 2 -7.89 -25.90 23.07
C ALA A 2 -7.61 -25.35 21.64
N ILE A 3 -6.91 -24.25 21.59
CA ILE A 3 -6.40 -23.70 20.30
C ILE A 3 -5.25 -24.59 19.83
N THR A 4 -5.27 -25.04 18.60
CA THR A 4 -4.13 -25.72 18.00
C THR A 4 -3.03 -24.67 17.72
N LYS A 5 -1.89 -24.85 18.38
CA LYS A 5 -0.79 -23.90 18.16
C LYS A 5 -0.07 -24.18 16.84
N ASP A 6 0.34 -23.12 16.19
CA ASP A 6 1.10 -23.18 14.95
C ASP A 6 2.60 -23.26 15.28
N ALA A 7 3.25 -24.27 14.73
CA ALA A 7 4.69 -24.47 14.88
C ALA A 7 5.50 -23.88 13.72
N ASN A 8 4.83 -23.31 12.71
CA ASN A 8 5.48 -22.76 11.53
C ASN A 8 5.87 -21.30 11.75
N VAL A 9 6.98 -20.90 11.15
CA VAL A 9 7.46 -19.53 11.17
C VAL A 9 7.11 -18.87 9.85
N GLN A 10 6.41 -17.74 9.93
CA GLN A 10 6.07 -16.94 8.76
C GLN A 10 6.96 -15.70 8.73
N ALA A 11 7.44 -15.34 7.54
CA ALA A 11 8.25 -14.14 7.35
C ALA A 11 7.36 -12.95 7.05
N VAL A 12 7.69 -11.80 7.65
CA VAL A 12 7.20 -10.51 7.19
C VAL A 12 8.08 -10.07 6.04
N VAL A 13 7.48 -9.86 4.88
CA VAL A 13 8.19 -9.39 3.68
C VAL A 13 7.71 -8.02 3.27
N SER A 14 8.59 -7.27 2.62
CA SER A 14 8.31 -5.92 2.16
C SER A 14 8.40 -5.81 0.65
N LYS A 15 7.52 -4.99 0.08
CA LYS A 15 7.64 -4.50 -1.28
C LYS A 15 7.55 -2.98 -1.29
N THR A 16 8.31 -2.35 -2.18
CA THR A 16 8.37 -0.90 -2.29
C THR A 16 8.28 -0.50 -3.76
N VAL A 17 7.52 0.55 -4.03
CA VAL A 17 7.43 1.15 -5.36
C VAL A 17 7.45 2.67 -5.24
N THR A 18 8.10 3.33 -6.20
CA THR A 18 8.06 4.78 -6.32
C THR A 18 7.09 5.17 -7.41
N ILE A 19 6.19 6.09 -7.09
CA ILE A 19 5.18 6.61 -8.00
C ILE A 19 5.54 8.05 -8.32
N ASN A 20 5.82 8.32 -9.60
CA ASN A 20 6.14 9.67 -10.09
C ASN A 20 4.89 10.30 -10.68
N LEU A 21 4.84 11.63 -10.66
CA LEU A 21 3.77 12.38 -11.30
C LEU A 21 3.59 11.98 -12.79
N ALA A 22 4.70 11.73 -13.48
CA ALA A 22 4.66 11.35 -14.90
C ALA A 22 4.00 9.99 -15.17
N ASP A 23 3.87 9.15 -14.14
CA ASP A 23 3.35 7.78 -14.27
C ASP A 23 1.85 7.70 -14.08
N VAL A 24 1.21 8.75 -13.56
CA VAL A 24 -0.18 8.69 -13.12
C VAL A 24 -1.01 9.84 -13.70
N THR A 25 -2.29 9.57 -13.85
CA THR A 25 -3.31 10.56 -14.22
C THR A 25 -4.32 10.65 -13.08
N THR A 26 -4.76 11.87 -12.76
CA THR A 26 -5.72 12.09 -11.68
C THR A 26 -7.01 11.27 -11.89
N GLY A 27 -7.48 10.64 -10.82
CA GLY A 27 -8.73 9.88 -10.82
C GLY A 27 -8.65 8.50 -11.46
N VAL A 28 -7.48 8.01 -11.82
CA VAL A 28 -7.28 6.70 -12.47
C VAL A 28 -6.55 5.76 -11.52
N ASP A 29 -7.01 4.50 -11.47
CA ASP A 29 -6.36 3.45 -10.69
C ASP A 29 -5.17 2.87 -11.45
N TYR A 30 -4.06 2.70 -10.74
CA TYR A 30 -2.85 2.06 -11.27
C TYR A 30 -2.42 0.91 -10.40
N GLU A 31 -2.02 -0.18 -11.02
CA GLU A 31 -1.44 -1.32 -10.32
C GLU A 31 -0.03 -0.95 -9.86
N ALA A 32 0.22 -1.04 -8.56
CA ALA A 32 1.47 -0.59 -7.97
C ALA A 32 2.35 -1.75 -7.48
N ILE A 33 1.75 -2.73 -6.81
CA ILE A 33 2.45 -3.84 -6.18
C ILE A 33 1.63 -5.11 -6.37
N ASP A 34 2.26 -6.20 -6.78
CA ASP A 34 1.62 -7.52 -6.79
C ASP A 34 1.76 -8.20 -5.45
N LEU A 35 0.64 -8.70 -4.92
CA LEU A 35 0.60 -9.48 -3.70
C LEU A 35 0.42 -10.96 -4.00
N PRO A 36 1.05 -11.84 -3.21
CA PRO A 36 0.79 -13.27 -3.29
C PRO A 36 -0.61 -13.62 -2.73
N PRO A 37 -1.16 -14.78 -3.06
CA PRO A 37 -2.43 -15.21 -2.49
C PRO A 37 -2.32 -15.44 -0.98
N ASN A 38 -3.44 -15.32 -0.27
CA ASN A 38 -3.56 -15.54 1.16
C ASN A 38 -2.60 -14.69 2.00
N CYS A 39 -2.43 -13.41 1.63
CA CYS A 39 -1.58 -12.52 2.42
C CYS A 39 -2.41 -11.53 3.23
N ILE A 40 -1.82 -11.11 4.35
CA ILE A 40 -2.37 -10.05 5.19
C ILE A 40 -1.37 -8.91 5.23
N ILE A 41 -1.81 -7.71 4.88
CA ILE A 41 -1.00 -6.50 5.04
C ILE A 41 -1.01 -6.13 6.51
N GLN A 42 0.17 -6.07 7.10
CA GLN A 42 0.33 -5.74 8.52
C GLN A 42 0.70 -4.29 8.73
N TYR A 43 1.46 -3.72 7.81
CA TYR A 43 1.88 -2.33 7.86
C TYR A 43 2.20 -1.84 6.45
N GLY A 44 2.12 -0.55 6.28
CA GLY A 44 2.58 0.11 5.07
C GLY A 44 2.45 1.60 5.23
N ALA A 45 3.05 2.34 4.31
CA ALA A 45 2.99 3.80 4.33
C ALA A 45 3.30 4.38 2.96
N LEU A 46 2.75 5.57 2.73
CA LEU A 46 3.20 6.48 1.68
C LEU A 46 4.21 7.46 2.29
N TYR A 47 5.30 7.69 1.60
CA TYR A 47 6.30 8.68 1.99
C TYR A 47 6.59 9.59 0.79
N THR A 48 6.33 10.88 0.97
CA THR A 48 6.52 11.88 -0.10
C THR A 48 7.97 12.27 -0.19
N THR A 49 8.61 11.93 -1.31
CA THR A 49 10.01 12.28 -1.58
C THR A 49 10.16 13.55 -2.42
N GLU A 50 9.11 13.95 -3.12
CA GLU A 50 9.02 15.23 -3.82
C GLU A 50 7.58 15.74 -3.69
N ALA A 51 7.42 16.95 -3.17
CA ALA A 51 6.11 17.52 -2.89
C ALA A 51 5.23 17.60 -4.14
N TRP A 52 3.98 17.20 -4.00
CA TRP A 52 2.96 17.37 -5.04
C TRP A 52 2.38 18.77 -4.93
N ASN A 53 2.25 19.48 -6.04
CA ASN A 53 1.96 20.90 -6.04
C ASN A 53 0.73 21.30 -6.85
N SER A 54 -0.31 20.49 -6.87
CA SER A 54 -1.62 20.93 -7.40
C SER A 54 -2.11 22.15 -6.62
N THR A 55 -3.06 22.87 -7.18
CA THR A 55 -3.48 24.16 -6.62
C THR A 55 -4.03 24.04 -5.20
N THR A 56 -4.85 23.03 -4.92
CA THR A 56 -5.56 22.92 -3.63
C THR A 56 -5.14 21.70 -2.83
N SER A 57 -5.13 20.51 -3.43
CA SER A 57 -4.84 19.26 -2.73
C SER A 57 -4.27 18.22 -3.68
N ASP A 58 -3.53 17.29 -3.10
CA ASP A 58 -3.11 16.04 -3.74
C ASP A 58 -3.27 14.94 -2.72
N VAL A 59 -4.13 13.99 -3.01
CA VAL A 59 -4.40 12.86 -2.14
C VAL A 59 -4.23 11.55 -2.90
N MET A 60 -3.93 10.49 -2.18
CA MET A 60 -3.75 9.18 -2.77
C MET A 60 -4.49 8.13 -1.97
N ASP A 61 -5.24 7.29 -2.67
CA ASP A 61 -5.87 6.10 -2.11
C ASP A 61 -4.99 4.89 -2.40
N VAL A 62 -5.00 3.94 -1.48
CA VAL A 62 -4.35 2.64 -1.64
C VAL A 62 -5.37 1.55 -1.38
N GLY A 63 -5.53 0.65 -2.32
CA GLY A 63 -6.49 -0.42 -2.21
C GLY A 63 -6.20 -1.55 -3.19
N ASP A 64 -7.24 -2.19 -3.67
CA ASP A 64 -7.15 -3.27 -4.64
C ASP A 64 -8.26 -3.17 -5.70
N SER A 65 -8.35 -4.13 -6.61
CA SER A 65 -9.31 -4.09 -7.71
C SER A 65 -10.77 -4.18 -7.25
N VAL A 66 -11.03 -4.63 -6.03
CA VAL A 66 -12.38 -4.74 -5.47
C VAL A 66 -12.73 -3.50 -4.64
N SER A 67 -11.77 -2.99 -3.89
CA SER A 67 -11.95 -1.80 -3.04
C SER A 67 -10.73 -0.90 -3.17
N GLN A 68 -10.86 0.14 -3.98
CA GLN A 68 -9.73 0.99 -4.37
C GLN A 68 -9.14 1.82 -3.22
N ASN A 69 -9.83 1.92 -2.11
CA ASN A 69 -9.37 2.65 -0.91
C ASN A 69 -9.34 1.76 0.35
N ARG A 70 -9.20 0.46 0.17
CA ARG A 70 -9.25 -0.51 1.28
C ARG A 70 -8.26 -0.19 2.39
N TYR A 71 -7.05 0.24 2.05
CA TYR A 71 -5.95 0.43 3.00
C TYR A 71 -5.64 1.89 3.28
N LEU A 72 -6.04 2.82 2.43
CA LEU A 72 -5.88 4.25 2.67
C LEU A 72 -6.87 5.03 1.81
N ASN A 73 -7.58 5.94 2.44
CA ASN A 73 -8.50 6.85 1.78
C ASN A 73 -8.01 8.28 1.95
N ASP A 74 -7.76 8.96 0.83
CA ASP A 74 -7.39 10.38 0.79
C ASP A 74 -6.14 10.73 1.62
N GLY A 75 -5.10 9.91 1.53
CA GLY A 75 -3.82 10.21 2.16
C GLY A 75 -3.16 11.44 1.52
N ASN A 76 -2.78 12.42 2.34
CA ASN A 76 -2.15 13.65 1.87
C ASN A 76 -0.71 13.39 1.43
N ILE A 77 -0.41 13.59 0.15
CA ILE A 77 0.93 13.40 -0.42
C ILE A 77 1.65 14.71 -0.76
N ARG A 78 1.07 15.85 -0.42
CA ARG A 78 1.66 17.16 -0.74
C ARG A 78 2.90 17.49 0.08
N THR A 79 2.90 17.08 1.35
CA THR A 79 3.94 17.50 2.30
C THR A 79 5.20 16.68 2.10
N LEU A 80 6.30 17.33 1.76
CA LEU A 80 7.62 16.70 1.63
C LEU A 80 8.03 16.03 2.95
N ALA A 81 8.58 14.83 2.85
CA ALA A 81 9.03 14.02 3.98
C ALA A 81 7.93 13.64 4.97
N ALA A 82 6.67 13.73 4.58
CA ALA A 82 5.56 13.26 5.40
C ALA A 82 5.31 11.77 5.17
N LEU A 83 5.14 11.05 6.27
CA LEU A 83 4.78 9.64 6.27
C LEU A 83 3.29 9.51 6.53
N VAL A 84 2.57 8.89 5.62
CA VAL A 84 1.14 8.61 5.77
C VAL A 84 0.96 7.10 5.89
N PRO A 85 0.66 6.58 7.10
CA PRO A 85 0.52 5.14 7.29
C PRO A 85 -0.74 4.60 6.62
N LEU A 86 -0.66 3.39 6.09
CA LEU A 86 -1.82 2.61 5.69
C LEU A 86 -2.59 2.17 6.93
N VAL A 87 -3.87 1.88 6.75
CA VAL A 87 -4.74 1.36 7.82
C VAL A 87 -4.97 -0.12 7.57
N PRO A 88 -4.26 -1.02 8.29
CA PRO A 88 -4.45 -2.46 8.14
C PRO A 88 -5.85 -2.87 8.55
N THR A 89 -6.47 -3.74 7.75
CA THR A 89 -7.87 -4.15 7.99
C THR A 89 -8.00 -5.60 8.48
N GLY A 90 -6.91 -6.37 8.45
CA GLY A 90 -6.97 -7.81 8.73
C GLY A 90 -7.49 -8.64 7.56
N PHE A 91 -7.79 -7.99 6.44
CA PHE A 91 -8.31 -8.66 5.25
C PHE A 91 -7.28 -9.64 4.68
N VAL A 92 -7.72 -10.87 4.41
CA VAL A 92 -6.89 -11.88 3.74
C VAL A 92 -7.02 -11.66 2.23
N HIS A 93 -5.96 -11.11 1.64
CA HIS A 93 -5.95 -10.77 0.22
C HIS A 93 -5.81 -12.05 -0.62
N PRO A 94 -6.65 -12.25 -1.65
CA PRO A 94 -6.61 -13.45 -2.47
C PRO A 94 -5.45 -13.52 -3.46
N GLY A 95 -4.63 -12.49 -3.50
CA GLY A 95 -3.58 -12.32 -4.52
C GLY A 95 -4.00 -11.34 -5.59
N GLY A 96 -3.01 -10.75 -6.24
CA GLY A 96 -3.22 -9.75 -7.27
C GLY A 96 -2.69 -8.37 -6.87
N PRO A 97 -2.96 -7.34 -7.69
CA PRO A 97 -2.34 -6.04 -7.50
C PRO A 97 -2.96 -5.24 -6.36
N LEU A 98 -2.11 -4.55 -5.60
CA LEU A 98 -2.49 -3.34 -4.89
C LEU A 98 -2.53 -2.20 -5.89
N THR A 99 -3.55 -1.36 -5.77
CA THR A 99 -3.76 -0.20 -6.63
C THR A 99 -3.57 1.10 -5.88
N VAL A 100 -3.15 2.12 -6.61
CA VAL A 100 -3.11 3.50 -6.12
C VAL A 100 -3.94 4.38 -7.03
N ARG A 101 -4.59 5.38 -6.43
CA ARG A 101 -5.30 6.42 -7.16
C ARG A 101 -4.89 7.76 -6.61
N TRP A 102 -4.31 8.60 -7.46
CA TRP A 102 -4.05 9.98 -7.13
C TRP A 102 -5.22 10.85 -7.56
N VAL A 103 -5.64 11.78 -6.71
CA VAL A 103 -6.65 12.78 -7.03
C VAL A 103 -6.09 14.17 -6.78
N SER A 104 -6.10 14.97 -7.84
CA SER A 104 -5.68 16.37 -7.81
C SER A 104 -6.86 17.27 -7.42
N GLY A 105 -6.61 18.19 -6.51
CA GLY A 105 -7.56 19.24 -6.15
C GLY A 105 -7.29 20.53 -6.89
N GLY A 106 -7.46 20.53 -8.21
CA GLY A 106 -7.32 21.70 -9.06
C GLY A 106 -5.92 21.88 -9.64
N GLY A 107 -5.88 22.39 -10.86
CA GLY A 107 -4.65 22.65 -11.59
C GLY A 107 -3.89 21.39 -12.02
N VAL A 108 -2.84 21.61 -12.79
CA VAL A 108 -1.91 20.56 -13.20
C VAL A 108 -0.63 20.72 -12.39
N PRO A 109 -0.24 19.75 -11.57
CA PRO A 109 1.00 19.86 -10.83
C PRO A 109 2.20 19.70 -11.76
N THR A 110 3.33 20.26 -11.36
CA THR A 110 4.60 20.15 -12.07
C THR A 110 5.60 19.26 -11.39
N THR A 111 5.38 18.95 -10.11
CA THR A 111 6.24 18.08 -9.30
C THR A 111 5.42 17.09 -8.53
N GLY A 112 6.01 15.96 -8.20
CA GLY A 112 5.41 14.97 -7.33
C GLY A 112 6.11 13.63 -7.43
N LYS A 113 6.42 13.06 -6.26
CA LYS A 113 6.99 11.73 -6.13
C LYS A 113 6.66 11.17 -4.76
N VAL A 114 6.13 9.97 -4.71
CA VAL A 114 5.78 9.29 -3.46
C VAL A 114 6.23 7.84 -3.51
N ARG A 115 6.68 7.33 -2.38
CA ARG A 115 7.10 5.93 -2.24
C ARG A 115 6.05 5.19 -1.41
N LEU A 116 5.55 4.09 -1.96
CA LEU A 116 4.67 3.16 -1.25
C LEU A 116 5.48 1.97 -0.78
N THR A 117 5.46 1.71 0.51
CA THR A 117 6.05 0.52 1.12
C THR A 117 4.96 -0.29 1.79
N VAL A 118 4.97 -1.60 1.59
CA VAL A 118 3.97 -2.51 2.17
C VAL A 118 4.68 -3.69 2.79
N ASN A 119 4.34 -3.99 4.04
CA ASN A 119 4.80 -5.15 4.77
C ASN A 119 3.64 -6.14 4.93
N PHE A 120 3.87 -7.39 4.59
CA PHE A 120 2.82 -8.41 4.65
C PHE A 120 3.39 -9.78 5.04
N ILE A 121 2.50 -10.64 5.50
CA ILE A 121 2.77 -12.08 5.68
C ILE A 121 1.88 -12.86 4.73
N GLN A 122 2.37 -14.02 4.29
CA GLN A 122 1.57 -14.97 3.52
C GLN A 122 1.15 -16.13 4.43
N LEU A 123 -0.16 -16.27 4.66
CA LEU A 123 -0.69 -17.31 5.51
C LEU A 123 -0.43 -18.70 4.92
N GLY A 124 -0.10 -19.65 5.79
CA GLY A 124 0.18 -21.02 5.37
C GLY A 124 1.53 -21.21 4.71
N LYS A 125 2.32 -20.14 4.55
CA LYS A 125 3.66 -20.21 3.98
C LYS A 125 4.69 -20.06 5.09
N SER A 126 5.54 -21.06 5.24
CA SER A 126 6.54 -21.10 6.30
C SER A 126 7.94 -20.98 5.72
N ILE A 127 8.81 -20.19 6.37
CA ILE A 127 10.24 -20.14 6.04
C ILE A 127 11.04 -21.10 6.92
N ALA A 128 10.49 -21.50 8.06
CA ALA A 128 11.09 -22.46 8.98
C ALA A 128 10.00 -23.12 9.80
N THR A 129 10.28 -24.34 10.26
CA THR A 129 9.40 -25.06 11.16
C THR A 129 10.11 -25.31 12.47
N TYR A 130 9.47 -24.95 13.58
CA TYR A 130 9.97 -25.30 14.90
C TYR A 130 9.51 -26.72 15.27
N GLU A 131 10.43 -27.47 15.80
CA GLU A 131 10.06 -28.72 16.47
C GLU A 131 9.42 -28.39 17.82
N ALA A 132 8.27 -28.95 18.04
CA ALA A 132 7.51 -28.76 19.27
C ALA A 132 8.07 -29.60 20.43
#